data_9aa881c4c392c2df50d7c87ad68aeda2
#
_entry.id   9aa881c4c392c2df50d7c87ad68aeda2
#
_cell.length_a   1.000
_cell.length_b   1.000
_cell.length_c   1.000
_cell.angle_alpha   90.00
_cell.angle_beta   90.00
_cell.angle_gamma   90.00
#
_symmetry.space_group_name_H-M   'P 1'
#
loop_
_entity.id
_entity.type
_entity.pdbx_description
1 polymer ?
#
loop_
_entity_poly.entity_id
_entity_poly.type
_entity_poly.pdbx_seq_one_letter_code
_entity_poly.pdbx_strand_id
1 'polypeptide(L)'
;RLSLVGSERCIRDRLHPEEASAYGTRMVGGVTPGKGGSKNIGLPVFDTVGQAVGVTGANASVIYVPPPFAADAILEAIDAELPLIVCITEGIPVLDMMRVKRALQNSASILIGPNCPGVITPDACKIGIMPGHIPKRGSVGVISRSGTLTYEAVLQTTNAGLGQSTCIGIGGDPIKGTEHIDALEWLLGDDETESII
;
A
#
# COMPACT_ATOMS: atom_id res chain seq x y z
N ARG A 1 2.88 9.75 7.71
CA ARG A 1 2.40 9.71 6.31
C ARG A 1 0.89 9.77 6.28
N LEU A 2 0.32 10.49 5.30
CA LEU A 2 -1.12 10.66 5.11
C LEU A 2 -1.58 9.67 4.06
N SER A 3 -2.64 8.90 4.33
CA SER A 3 -3.10 7.84 3.41
C SER A 3 -4.58 7.99 3.08
N LEU A 4 -4.91 7.76 1.82
CA LEU A 4 -6.27 7.64 1.31
C LEU A 4 -6.62 6.17 1.10
N VAL A 5 -7.90 5.85 1.24
CA VAL A 5 -8.44 4.52 0.94
C VAL A 5 -9.42 4.64 -0.21
N GLY A 6 -9.13 3.94 -1.30
CA GLY A 6 -10.13 3.70 -2.35
C GLY A 6 -11.02 2.52 -1.94
N SER A 7 -12.32 2.73 -1.79
CA SER A 7 -13.21 1.69 -1.30
C SER A 7 -14.51 1.56 -2.09
N GLU A 8 -14.98 0.34 -2.26
CA GLU A 8 -16.38 0.01 -2.48
C GLU A 8 -16.88 -1.11 -1.53
N ARG A 9 -18.00 -0.83 -0.86
CA ARG A 9 -19.02 -1.71 -0.21
C ARG A 9 -18.59 -3.06 0.40
N CYS A 10 -17.38 -3.26 0.90
CA CYS A 10 -16.98 -4.51 1.53
C CYS A 10 -16.69 -4.32 3.03
N ILE A 11 -16.91 -5.35 3.84
CA ILE A 11 -16.47 -5.38 5.24
C ILE A 11 -14.95 -5.09 5.36
N ARG A 12 -14.17 -5.54 4.38
CA ARG A 12 -12.73 -5.27 4.27
C ARG A 12 -12.39 -3.78 4.22
N ASP A 13 -13.27 -2.96 3.62
CA ASP A 13 -13.08 -1.52 3.46
C ASP A 13 -13.17 -0.72 4.77
N ARG A 14 -13.69 -1.35 5.83
CA ARG A 14 -13.71 -0.76 7.18
C ARG A 14 -12.60 -1.31 8.04
N LEU A 15 -12.41 -2.61 8.05
CA LEU A 15 -11.49 -3.30 8.93
C LEU A 15 -10.04 -2.83 8.71
N HIS A 16 -9.56 -2.84 7.47
CA HIS A 16 -8.15 -2.52 7.20
C HIS A 16 -7.77 -1.05 7.43
N PRO A 17 -8.60 -0.05 7.09
CA PRO A 17 -8.34 1.34 7.48
C PRO A 17 -8.37 1.56 9.00
N GLU A 18 -9.30 0.89 9.71
CA GLU A 18 -9.36 0.96 11.17
C GLU A 18 -8.10 0.35 11.81
N GLU A 19 -7.66 -0.82 11.33
CA GLU A 19 -6.41 -1.45 11.76
C GLU A 19 -5.18 -0.60 11.43
N ALA A 20 -5.13 0.03 10.25
CA ALA A 20 -4.03 0.91 9.87
C ALA A 20 -3.99 2.16 10.76
N SER A 21 -5.14 2.75 11.05
CA SER A 21 -5.27 3.90 11.94
C SER A 21 -4.88 3.53 13.38
N ALA A 22 -5.33 2.39 13.87
CA ALA A 22 -4.95 1.87 15.20
C ALA A 22 -3.45 1.58 15.31
N TYR A 23 -2.80 1.22 14.19
CA TYR A 23 -1.36 1.00 14.10
C TYR A 23 -0.53 2.29 14.08
N GLY A 24 -1.16 3.44 13.92
CA GLY A 24 -0.49 4.74 13.85
C GLY A 24 -0.42 5.35 12.45
N THR A 25 -0.95 4.70 11.42
CA THR A 25 -1.06 5.29 10.08
C THR A 25 -2.08 6.42 10.10
N ARG A 26 -1.67 7.59 9.65
CA ARG A 26 -2.56 8.76 9.58
C ARG A 26 -3.49 8.67 8.37
N MET A 27 -4.62 8.01 8.57
CA MET A 27 -5.69 7.95 7.57
C MET A 27 -6.42 9.30 7.51
N VAL A 28 -6.63 9.84 6.31
CA VAL A 28 -7.19 11.20 6.14
C VAL A 28 -8.49 11.25 5.36
N GLY A 29 -8.84 10.20 4.64
CA GLY A 29 -10.09 10.15 3.89
C GLY A 29 -10.23 8.87 3.07
N GLY A 30 -11.39 8.73 2.44
CA GLY A 30 -11.69 7.70 1.46
C GLY A 30 -12.07 8.32 0.12
N VAL A 31 -11.91 7.56 -0.96
CA VAL A 31 -12.36 7.96 -2.29
C VAL A 31 -13.36 6.94 -2.80
N THR A 32 -14.55 7.40 -3.13
CA THR A 32 -15.60 6.57 -3.74
C THR A 32 -16.44 7.46 -4.66
N PRO A 33 -16.36 7.26 -5.98
CA PRO A 33 -17.14 8.05 -6.94
C PRO A 33 -18.65 8.04 -6.61
N GLY A 34 -19.28 9.21 -6.65
CA GLY A 34 -20.70 9.41 -6.34
C GLY A 34 -21.07 9.39 -4.86
N LYS A 35 -20.08 9.35 -3.94
CA LYS A 35 -20.30 9.40 -2.49
C LYS A 35 -19.56 10.54 -1.79
N GLY A 36 -19.04 11.49 -2.58
CA GLY A 36 -18.40 12.68 -2.04
C GLY A 36 -19.30 13.43 -1.05
N GLY A 37 -18.70 13.98 -0.01
CA GLY A 37 -19.41 14.66 1.08
C GLY A 37 -19.97 13.74 2.17
N SER A 38 -19.96 12.42 1.98
CA SER A 38 -20.29 11.45 3.03
C SER A 38 -19.11 11.23 4.00
N LYS A 39 -19.36 10.45 5.06
CA LYS A 39 -18.29 10.01 5.97
C LYS A 39 -18.26 8.50 6.06
N ASN A 40 -17.06 7.93 6.11
CA ASN A 40 -16.83 6.52 6.41
C ASN A 40 -15.81 6.42 7.55
N ILE A 41 -16.13 5.70 8.62
CA ILE A 41 -15.27 5.53 9.81
C ILE A 41 -14.86 6.91 10.41
N GLY A 42 -15.77 7.90 10.36
CA GLY A 42 -15.49 9.26 10.80
C GLY A 42 -14.63 10.11 9.86
N LEU A 43 -14.08 9.50 8.79
CA LEU A 43 -13.26 10.18 7.80
C LEU A 43 -14.12 10.71 6.62
N PRO A 44 -13.74 11.84 6.00
CA PRO A 44 -14.43 12.35 4.82
C PRO A 44 -14.26 11.42 3.63
N VAL A 45 -15.29 11.34 2.80
CA VAL A 45 -15.26 10.63 1.51
C VAL A 45 -15.31 11.64 0.39
N PHE A 46 -14.48 11.46 -0.61
CA PHE A 46 -14.35 12.30 -1.80
C PHE A 46 -14.77 11.53 -3.05
N ASP A 47 -15.17 12.23 -4.09
CA ASP A 47 -15.51 11.63 -5.38
C ASP A 47 -14.26 11.27 -6.19
N THR A 48 -13.16 12.01 -6.01
CA THR A 48 -11.91 11.80 -6.75
C THR A 48 -10.69 11.87 -5.85
N VAL A 49 -9.60 11.19 -6.29
CA VAL A 49 -8.30 11.25 -5.61
C VAL A 49 -7.74 12.67 -5.61
N GLY A 50 -7.86 13.40 -6.74
CA GLY A 50 -7.39 14.78 -6.83
C GLY A 50 -8.06 15.71 -5.82
N GLN A 51 -9.40 15.59 -5.63
CA GLN A 51 -10.11 16.33 -4.58
C GLN A 51 -9.59 15.99 -3.19
N ALA A 52 -9.42 14.71 -2.91
CA ALA A 52 -8.92 14.25 -1.62
C ALA A 52 -7.53 14.79 -1.33
N VAL A 53 -6.61 14.72 -2.29
CA VAL A 53 -5.24 15.26 -2.18
C VAL A 53 -5.27 16.77 -1.93
N GLY A 54 -6.05 17.50 -2.71
CA GLY A 54 -6.17 18.98 -2.58
C GLY A 54 -6.68 19.43 -1.22
N VAL A 55 -7.59 18.68 -0.59
CA VAL A 55 -8.17 19.02 0.71
C VAL A 55 -7.31 18.52 1.88
N THR A 56 -6.73 17.33 1.77
CA THR A 56 -6.09 16.66 2.92
C THR A 56 -4.56 16.68 2.89
N GLY A 57 -3.96 16.96 1.73
CA GLY A 57 -2.52 16.83 1.51
C GLY A 57 -2.03 15.38 1.57
N ALA A 58 -2.89 14.41 1.24
CA ALA A 58 -2.51 12.99 1.22
C ALA A 58 -1.32 12.74 0.30
N ASN A 59 -0.42 11.87 0.69
CA ASN A 59 0.79 11.49 -0.05
C ASN A 59 0.92 9.98 -0.29
N ALA A 60 -0.09 9.22 0.07
CA ALA A 60 -0.18 7.80 -0.22
C ALA A 60 -1.63 7.38 -0.44
N SER A 61 -1.85 6.39 -1.30
CA SER A 61 -3.14 5.73 -1.50
C SER A 61 -3.01 4.23 -1.30
N VAL A 62 -4.03 3.61 -0.72
CA VAL A 62 -4.18 2.15 -0.69
C VAL A 62 -5.48 1.76 -1.40
N ILE A 63 -5.38 0.80 -2.32
CA ILE A 63 -6.44 0.42 -3.24
C ILE A 63 -6.92 -0.99 -2.91
N TYR A 64 -8.21 -1.11 -2.56
CA TYR A 64 -8.91 -2.37 -2.28
C TYR A 64 -10.05 -2.65 -3.25
N VAL A 65 -10.25 -1.78 -4.25
CA VAL A 65 -11.37 -1.89 -5.18
C VAL A 65 -11.33 -3.20 -5.97
N PRO A 66 -12.47 -3.72 -6.43
CA PRO A 66 -12.51 -4.94 -7.23
C PRO A 66 -11.67 -4.88 -8.50
N PRO A 67 -11.15 -6.02 -9.01
CA PRO A 67 -10.21 -6.08 -10.13
C PRO A 67 -10.59 -5.26 -11.37
N PRO A 68 -11.87 -5.24 -11.82
CA PRO A 68 -12.24 -4.46 -13.01
C PRO A 68 -12.05 -2.95 -12.88
N PHE A 69 -11.95 -2.42 -11.67
CA PHE A 69 -11.84 -0.98 -11.38
C PHE A 69 -10.47 -0.59 -10.81
N ALA A 70 -9.64 -1.56 -10.47
CA ALA A 70 -8.39 -1.30 -9.77
C ALA A 70 -7.37 -0.56 -10.64
N ALA A 71 -7.29 -0.88 -11.93
CA ALA A 71 -6.39 -0.18 -12.84
C ALA A 71 -6.77 1.30 -13.00
N ASP A 72 -8.07 1.61 -13.10
CA ASP A 72 -8.54 2.99 -13.19
C ASP A 72 -8.24 3.76 -11.88
N ALA A 73 -8.40 3.12 -10.72
CA ALA A 73 -8.06 3.71 -9.44
C ALA A 73 -6.54 3.99 -9.31
N ILE A 74 -5.69 3.11 -9.86
CA ILE A 74 -4.24 3.34 -9.90
C ILE A 74 -3.92 4.51 -10.82
N LEU A 75 -4.52 4.56 -12.02
CA LEU A 75 -4.30 5.65 -12.98
C LEU A 75 -4.74 7.00 -12.41
N GLU A 76 -5.88 7.04 -11.73
CA GLU A 76 -6.35 8.25 -11.05
C GLU A 76 -5.38 8.72 -9.95
N ALA A 77 -4.79 7.80 -9.21
CA ALA A 77 -3.79 8.10 -8.19
C ALA A 77 -2.47 8.62 -8.80
N ILE A 78 -2.08 8.09 -9.97
CA ILE A 78 -0.95 8.59 -10.75
C ILE A 78 -1.22 10.01 -11.28
N ASP A 79 -2.41 10.24 -11.83
CA ASP A 79 -2.81 11.57 -12.33
C ASP A 79 -2.87 12.63 -11.22
N ALA A 80 -3.18 12.21 -9.99
CA ALA A 80 -3.13 13.06 -8.82
C ALA A 80 -1.71 13.22 -8.22
N GLU A 81 -0.68 12.70 -8.90
CA GLU A 81 0.74 12.78 -8.51
C GLU A 81 1.03 12.25 -7.10
N LEU A 82 0.29 11.23 -6.66
CA LEU A 82 0.55 10.60 -5.37
C LEU A 82 1.91 9.90 -5.37
N PRO A 83 2.81 10.22 -4.42
CA PRO A 83 4.14 9.63 -4.36
C PRO A 83 4.11 8.11 -4.17
N LEU A 84 3.16 7.58 -3.38
CA LEU A 84 3.05 6.17 -3.06
C LEU A 84 1.64 5.66 -3.31
N ILE A 85 1.55 4.60 -4.10
CA ILE A 85 0.32 3.87 -4.40
C ILE A 85 0.52 2.42 -4.00
N VAL A 86 -0.36 1.87 -3.17
CA VAL A 86 -0.32 0.47 -2.75
C VAL A 86 -1.60 -0.21 -3.24
N CYS A 87 -1.50 -1.18 -4.13
CA CYS A 87 -2.64 -1.90 -4.66
C CYS A 87 -2.68 -3.33 -4.11
N ILE A 88 -3.68 -3.59 -3.27
CA ILE A 88 -3.89 -4.91 -2.64
C ILE A 88 -4.59 -5.87 -3.58
N THR A 89 -5.43 -5.34 -4.46
CA THR A 89 -6.29 -6.10 -5.35
C THR A 89 -5.53 -7.14 -6.17
N GLU A 90 -6.05 -8.36 -6.19
CA GLU A 90 -5.59 -9.48 -7.01
C GLU A 90 -6.47 -9.62 -8.26
N GLY A 91 -5.90 -10.14 -9.36
CA GLY A 91 -6.66 -10.53 -10.54
C GLY A 91 -7.00 -9.37 -11.49
N ILE A 92 -6.23 -8.30 -11.45
CA ILE A 92 -6.35 -7.21 -12.44
C ILE A 92 -5.95 -7.76 -13.82
N PRO A 93 -6.72 -7.50 -14.89
CA PRO A 93 -6.38 -7.95 -16.22
C PRO A 93 -5.00 -7.47 -16.66
N VAL A 94 -4.23 -8.35 -17.29
CA VAL A 94 -2.84 -8.07 -17.73
C VAL A 94 -2.78 -6.83 -18.63
N LEU A 95 -3.73 -6.69 -19.57
CA LEU A 95 -3.76 -5.52 -20.47
C LEU A 95 -3.98 -4.21 -19.73
N ASP A 96 -4.78 -4.21 -18.67
CA ASP A 96 -5.00 -3.03 -17.85
C ASP A 96 -3.74 -2.68 -17.04
N MET A 97 -3.03 -3.68 -16.52
CA MET A 97 -1.75 -3.45 -15.84
C MET A 97 -0.65 -3.00 -16.80
N MET A 98 -0.69 -3.38 -18.07
CA MET A 98 0.22 -2.81 -19.10
C MET A 98 -0.03 -1.30 -19.31
N ARG A 99 -1.29 -0.86 -19.30
CA ARG A 99 -1.65 0.57 -19.36
C ARG A 99 -1.12 1.31 -18.12
N VAL A 100 -1.31 0.74 -16.94
CA VAL A 100 -0.77 1.28 -15.68
C VAL A 100 0.75 1.39 -15.74
N LYS A 101 1.45 0.33 -16.17
CA LYS A 101 2.92 0.33 -16.26
C LYS A 101 3.44 1.40 -17.20
N ARG A 102 2.72 1.66 -18.31
CA ARG A 102 3.06 2.74 -19.24
C ARG A 102 2.86 4.13 -18.62
N ALA A 103 1.80 4.33 -17.84
CA ALA A 103 1.57 5.59 -17.14
C ALA A 103 2.66 5.84 -16.08
N LEU A 104 3.06 4.82 -15.33
CA LEU A 104 4.14 4.90 -14.33
C LEU A 104 5.48 5.35 -14.92
N GLN A 105 5.80 4.98 -16.19
CA GLN A 105 7.06 5.39 -16.84
C GLN A 105 7.22 6.90 -16.96
N ASN A 106 6.13 7.64 -16.97
CA ASN A 106 6.10 9.10 -17.10
C ASN A 106 5.67 9.79 -15.79
N SER A 107 5.73 9.10 -14.67
CA SER A 107 5.29 9.58 -13.36
C SER A 107 6.40 9.39 -12.32
N ALA A 108 6.38 10.22 -11.29
CA ALA A 108 7.20 10.06 -10.11
C ALA A 108 6.54 9.15 -9.04
N SER A 109 5.35 8.63 -9.32
CA SER A 109 4.62 7.75 -8.41
C SER A 109 5.28 6.38 -8.30
N ILE A 110 5.35 5.84 -7.10
CA ILE A 110 5.75 4.47 -6.83
C ILE A 110 4.49 3.63 -6.64
N LEU A 111 4.36 2.53 -7.40
CA LEU A 111 3.29 1.56 -7.23
C LEU A 111 3.84 0.27 -6.60
N ILE A 112 3.33 -0.10 -5.44
CA ILE A 112 3.55 -1.41 -4.81
C ILE A 112 2.34 -2.30 -5.06
N GLY A 113 2.57 -3.50 -5.57
CA GLY A 113 1.51 -4.40 -6.06
C GLY A 113 1.31 -4.29 -7.58
N PRO A 114 0.19 -4.80 -8.10
CA PRO A 114 -0.99 -5.38 -7.44
C PRO A 114 -0.74 -6.74 -6.77
N ASN A 115 -1.79 -7.33 -6.20
CA ASN A 115 -1.76 -8.62 -5.50
C ASN A 115 -0.66 -8.66 -4.44
N CYS A 116 -0.69 -7.70 -3.53
CA CYS A 116 0.32 -7.55 -2.50
C CYS A 116 -0.30 -7.37 -1.10
N PRO A 117 0.42 -7.70 -0.04
CA PRO A 117 -0.03 -7.46 1.32
C PRO A 117 0.19 -6.01 1.78
N GLY A 118 0.90 -5.21 0.99
CA GLY A 118 1.24 -3.82 1.30
C GLY A 118 2.62 -3.64 1.90
N VAL A 119 2.76 -2.62 2.72
CA VAL A 119 4.01 -2.21 3.39
C VAL A 119 3.76 -1.98 4.86
N ILE A 120 4.69 -2.37 5.70
CA ILE A 120 4.69 -2.05 7.13
C ILE A 120 6.11 -1.68 7.61
N THR A 121 6.21 -0.55 8.29
CA THR A 121 7.38 -0.16 9.06
C THR A 121 6.98 -0.21 10.53
N PRO A 122 7.55 -1.12 11.34
CA PRO A 122 7.16 -1.30 12.72
C PRO A 122 7.22 0.00 13.51
N ASP A 123 6.24 0.24 14.35
CA ASP A 123 6.05 1.43 15.19
C ASP A 123 5.90 2.77 14.43
N ALA A 124 5.83 2.74 13.09
CA ALA A 124 5.72 3.94 12.26
C ALA A 124 4.46 3.97 11.41
N CYS A 125 4.24 3.00 10.54
CA CYS A 125 3.05 2.96 9.70
C CYS A 125 2.78 1.57 9.10
N LYS A 126 1.52 1.33 8.78
CA LYS A 126 1.01 0.16 8.07
C LYS A 126 0.12 0.64 6.93
N ILE A 127 0.43 0.23 5.70
CA ILE A 127 -0.40 0.50 4.51
C ILE A 127 -0.66 -0.83 3.83
N GLY A 128 -1.88 -1.34 3.96
CA GLY A 128 -2.29 -2.65 3.43
C GLY A 128 -2.82 -3.58 4.51
N ILE A 129 -2.69 -4.89 4.27
CA ILE A 129 -3.34 -5.96 5.04
C ILE A 129 -2.38 -6.76 5.93
N MET A 130 -1.10 -6.41 6.00
CA MET A 130 -0.15 -7.11 6.88
C MET A 130 -0.61 -7.06 8.34
N PRO A 131 -0.55 -8.17 9.09
CA PRO A 131 -0.92 -8.20 10.49
C PRO A 131 0.02 -7.33 11.34
N GLY A 132 -0.49 -6.27 11.96
CA GLY A 132 0.34 -5.32 12.71
C GLY A 132 0.92 -5.84 14.03
N HIS A 133 0.44 -7.00 14.53
CA HIS A 133 0.91 -7.59 15.79
C HIS A 133 2.13 -8.52 15.64
N ILE A 134 2.52 -8.86 14.40
CA ILE A 134 3.64 -9.77 14.13
C ILE A 134 4.98 -9.01 14.08
N PRO A 135 5.12 -7.93 13.27
CA PRO A 135 6.38 -7.24 13.14
C PRO A 135 6.74 -6.46 14.41
N LYS A 136 8.02 -6.45 14.72
CA LYS A 136 8.62 -5.63 15.78
C LYS A 136 9.76 -4.81 15.22
N ARG A 137 9.99 -3.62 15.76
CA ARG A 137 11.10 -2.77 15.32
C ARG A 137 12.44 -3.48 15.47
N GLY A 138 13.24 -3.42 14.43
CA GLY A 138 14.57 -4.02 14.34
C GLY A 138 15.25 -3.60 13.04
N SER A 139 16.24 -4.37 12.59
CA SER A 139 17.11 -3.98 11.47
C SER A 139 17.01 -4.88 10.23
N VAL A 140 16.03 -5.78 10.16
CA VAL A 140 15.87 -6.65 8.99
C VAL A 140 14.87 -6.06 8.00
N GLY A 141 15.32 -5.73 6.80
CA GLY A 141 14.45 -5.44 5.66
C GLY A 141 13.86 -6.74 5.08
N VAL A 142 12.56 -6.75 4.79
CA VAL A 142 11.89 -7.93 4.20
C VAL A 142 11.27 -7.54 2.87
N ILE A 143 11.61 -8.27 1.79
CA ILE A 143 11.03 -8.09 0.45
C ILE A 143 10.47 -9.42 -0.02
N SER A 144 9.19 -9.45 -0.38
CA SER A 144 8.57 -10.69 -0.83
C SER A 144 7.49 -10.46 -1.87
N ARG A 145 7.37 -11.40 -2.81
CA ARG A 145 6.22 -11.48 -3.73
C ARG A 145 5.01 -12.18 -3.11
N SER A 146 5.24 -13.02 -2.12
CA SER A 146 4.21 -13.83 -1.49
C SER A 146 3.65 -13.13 -0.26
N GLY A 147 2.34 -12.96 -0.17
CA GLY A 147 1.69 -12.44 1.04
C GLY A 147 1.95 -13.33 2.24
N THR A 148 1.68 -14.63 2.11
CA THR A 148 1.78 -15.60 3.22
C THR A 148 3.21 -15.80 3.69
N LEU A 149 4.17 -15.98 2.77
CA LEU A 149 5.59 -16.14 3.12
C LEU A 149 6.16 -14.87 3.75
N THR A 150 5.68 -13.69 3.38
CA THR A 150 6.06 -12.45 4.05
C THR A 150 5.76 -12.53 5.55
N TYR A 151 4.55 -12.98 5.91
CA TYR A 151 4.14 -13.08 7.32
C TYR A 151 4.99 -14.09 8.09
N GLU A 152 5.32 -15.22 7.46
CA GLU A 152 6.18 -16.25 8.06
C GLU A 152 7.60 -15.74 8.29
N ALA A 153 8.21 -15.09 7.29
CA ALA A 153 9.55 -14.52 7.42
C ALA A 153 9.61 -13.45 8.53
N VAL A 154 8.59 -12.57 8.58
CA VAL A 154 8.46 -11.54 9.62
C VAL A 154 8.28 -12.18 11.01
N LEU A 155 7.47 -13.24 11.13
CA LEU A 155 7.27 -13.93 12.39
C LEU A 155 8.58 -14.60 12.87
N GLN A 156 9.31 -15.28 11.98
CA GLN A 156 10.56 -15.95 12.33
C GLN A 156 11.64 -14.94 12.75
N THR A 157 11.82 -13.86 12.02
CA THR A 157 12.80 -12.81 12.39
C THR A 157 12.42 -12.10 13.69
N THR A 158 11.12 -11.90 13.93
CA THR A 158 10.62 -11.37 15.23
C THR A 158 10.93 -12.33 16.37
N ASN A 159 10.66 -13.64 16.19
CA ASN A 159 10.93 -14.66 17.22
C ASN A 159 12.43 -14.84 17.47
N ALA A 160 13.27 -14.64 16.46
CA ALA A 160 14.72 -14.62 16.61
C ALA A 160 15.27 -13.37 17.32
N GLY A 161 14.42 -12.41 17.65
CA GLY A 161 14.80 -11.16 18.33
C GLY A 161 15.46 -10.11 17.43
N LEU A 162 15.45 -10.32 16.11
CA LEU A 162 16.06 -9.38 15.14
C LEU A 162 15.14 -8.21 14.82
N GLY A 163 13.83 -8.46 14.72
CA GLY A 163 12.86 -7.43 14.30
C GLY A 163 13.05 -6.95 12.87
N GLN A 164 12.23 -6.00 12.43
CA GLN A 164 12.26 -5.51 11.07
C GLN A 164 12.41 -3.98 11.01
N SER A 165 13.16 -3.49 10.03
CA SER A 165 13.17 -2.08 9.65
C SER A 165 11.93 -1.76 8.84
N THR A 166 11.73 -2.41 7.70
CA THR A 166 10.54 -2.30 6.85
C THR A 166 10.27 -3.60 6.12
N CYS A 167 8.98 -3.96 6.02
CA CYS A 167 8.54 -5.11 5.24
C CYS A 167 7.77 -4.63 4.01
N ILE A 168 8.18 -5.06 2.83
CA ILE A 168 7.62 -4.67 1.54
C ILE A 168 7.11 -5.91 0.81
N GLY A 169 5.79 -6.02 0.68
CA GLY A 169 5.19 -7.01 -0.20
C GLY A 169 5.01 -6.43 -1.59
N ILE A 170 5.83 -6.84 -2.55
CA ILE A 170 5.81 -6.28 -3.92
C ILE A 170 4.74 -6.88 -4.83
N GLY A 171 4.09 -7.97 -4.40
CA GLY A 171 2.99 -8.59 -5.12
C GLY A 171 3.35 -9.78 -5.99
N GLY A 172 2.36 -10.67 -6.17
CA GLY A 172 2.48 -11.93 -6.87
C GLY A 172 2.25 -11.87 -8.38
N ASP A 173 1.58 -10.84 -8.86
CA ASP A 173 1.16 -10.71 -10.26
C ASP A 173 2.34 -10.61 -11.25
N PRO A 174 2.16 -11.06 -12.51
CA PRO A 174 3.22 -11.02 -13.51
C PRO A 174 3.63 -9.59 -13.89
N ILE A 175 2.67 -8.64 -13.88
CA ILE A 175 2.94 -7.22 -14.16
C ILE A 175 2.65 -6.44 -12.87
N LYS A 176 3.69 -5.89 -12.29
CA LYS A 176 3.64 -5.12 -11.04
C LYS A 176 4.37 -3.78 -11.16
N GLY A 177 4.09 -2.89 -10.26
CA GLY A 177 4.70 -1.57 -10.22
C GLY A 177 6.18 -1.62 -9.86
N THR A 178 6.49 -2.30 -8.75
CA THR A 178 7.82 -2.40 -8.13
C THR A 178 8.43 -3.78 -8.35
N GLU A 179 9.69 -3.85 -8.71
CA GLU A 179 10.48 -5.07 -8.78
C GLU A 179 11.35 -5.25 -7.53
N HIS A 180 11.96 -6.45 -7.37
CA HIS A 180 12.85 -6.70 -6.23
C HIS A 180 14.03 -5.72 -6.19
N ILE A 181 14.57 -5.35 -7.35
CA ILE A 181 15.71 -4.45 -7.43
C ILE A 181 15.38 -3.06 -6.87
N ASP A 182 14.20 -2.54 -7.19
CA ASP A 182 13.74 -1.25 -6.71
C ASP A 182 13.63 -1.25 -5.17
N ALA A 183 12.99 -2.29 -4.62
CA ALA A 183 12.83 -2.45 -3.19
C ALA A 183 14.15 -2.70 -2.45
N LEU A 184 15.10 -3.42 -3.08
CA LEU A 184 16.46 -3.59 -2.57
C LEU A 184 17.20 -2.26 -2.49
N GLU A 185 17.13 -1.42 -3.53
CA GLU A 185 17.77 -0.11 -3.55
C GLU A 185 17.25 0.79 -2.42
N TRP A 186 15.93 0.75 -2.16
CA TRP A 186 15.34 1.52 -1.05
C TRP A 186 15.84 1.06 0.32
N LEU A 187 15.91 -0.25 0.55
CA LEU A 187 16.37 -0.81 1.83
C LEU A 187 17.89 -0.65 2.01
N LEU A 188 18.66 -0.71 0.93
CA LEU A 188 20.11 -0.43 0.99
C LEU A 188 20.41 1.04 1.28
N GLY A 189 19.51 1.95 0.92
CA GLY A 189 19.59 3.36 1.25
C GLY A 189 19.01 3.75 2.61
N ASP A 190 18.48 2.77 3.36
CA ASP A 190 17.89 2.99 4.68
C ASP A 190 18.89 2.69 5.80
N ASP A 191 19.29 3.70 6.54
CA ASP A 191 20.27 3.59 7.64
C ASP A 191 19.80 2.67 8.79
N GLU A 192 18.50 2.35 8.87
CA GLU A 192 17.96 1.44 9.87
C GLU A 192 18.00 -0.03 9.39
N THR A 193 18.36 -0.31 8.14
CA THR A 193 18.40 -1.66 7.58
C THR A 193 19.82 -2.21 7.53
N GLU A 194 20.11 -3.23 8.35
CA GLU A 194 21.43 -3.90 8.42
C GLU A 194 21.49 -5.18 7.60
N SER A 195 20.35 -5.81 7.38
CA SER A 195 20.23 -7.07 6.60
C SER A 195 18.91 -7.15 5.86
N ILE A 196 18.86 -7.89 4.74
CA ILE A 196 17.68 -8.02 3.89
C ILE A 196 17.41 -9.50 3.60
N ILE A 197 16.14 -9.90 3.65
CA ILE A 197 15.60 -11.20 3.24
C ILE A 197 14.41 -11.04 2.29
#